data_ac518751efd0bbadef8e3554f122e1c9
#
_entry.id   ac518751efd0bbadef8e3554f122e1c9
#
_cell.length_a   1.000
_cell.length_b   1.000
_cell.length_c   1.000
_cell.angle_alpha   90.00
_cell.angle_beta   90.00
_cell.angle_gamma   90.00
#
_symmetry.space_group_name_H-M   'P 1'
#
loop_
_entity.id
_entity.type
_entity.pdbx_description
1 polymer ?
#
loop_
_entity_poly.entity_id
_entity_poly.type
_entity_poly.pdbx_seq_one_letter_code
_entity_poly.pdbx_strand_id
1 'polypeptide(L)'
;KGKDIKKITSRRDSLKLNKQIQMIFHDPYASLNPRLKVRDIVGEGIDIHKLAKNRDERNEKVYKLLELVGLNKEHANRYPHEFSGGQRQRIGIARALSVEPELIIADEPISALDVSIQAQIINIIKKLQKERETTLLFIAHDLSMVKYVSDRIAVMHKGKIVEIASAERLYQNPLHNYTKSLISSIPQPDPIYEKERVREIYNDKFDNDSECKLRKIENDHYVLTSLNVAEM
;
A
#
# COMPACT_ATOMS: atom_id res chain seq x y z
N LYS A 1 10.71 -6.02 -14.29
CA LYS A 1 11.46 -5.85 -15.57
C LYS A 1 12.97 -6.16 -15.41
N GLY A 2 13.38 -6.76 -14.29
CA GLY A 2 14.73 -7.33 -14.07
C GLY A 2 15.88 -6.34 -13.99
N LYS A 3 15.63 -5.04 -13.90
CA LYS A 3 16.68 -4.02 -13.74
C LYS A 3 16.89 -3.71 -12.26
N ASP A 4 18.14 -3.74 -11.83
CA ASP A 4 18.52 -3.33 -10.47
C ASP A 4 18.40 -1.80 -10.33
N ILE A 5 17.48 -1.38 -9.47
CA ILE A 5 17.19 0.04 -9.21
C ILE A 5 18.41 0.77 -8.66
N LYS A 6 19.27 0.10 -7.88
CA LYS A 6 20.49 0.68 -7.31
C LYS A 6 21.53 1.07 -8.36
N LYS A 7 21.42 0.53 -9.58
CA LYS A 7 22.33 0.83 -10.70
C LYS A 7 21.88 2.00 -11.57
N ILE A 8 20.74 2.63 -11.22
CA ILE A 8 20.22 3.79 -11.97
C ILE A 8 20.97 5.05 -11.50
N THR A 9 21.86 5.57 -12.33
CA THR A 9 22.64 6.78 -12.07
C THR A 9 22.25 7.95 -12.97
N SER A 10 21.62 7.67 -14.11
CA SER A 10 21.23 8.68 -15.09
C SER A 10 19.96 9.41 -14.65
N ARG A 11 19.95 10.76 -14.74
CA ARG A 11 18.73 11.59 -14.50
C ARG A 11 17.56 11.16 -15.37
N ARG A 12 17.80 10.77 -16.61
CA ARG A 12 16.77 10.32 -17.54
C ARG A 12 16.13 9.02 -17.08
N ASP A 13 16.93 8.06 -16.58
CA ASP A 13 16.42 6.78 -16.12
C ASP A 13 15.73 6.93 -14.76
N SER A 14 16.21 7.82 -13.88
CA SER A 14 15.52 8.19 -12.64
C SER A 14 14.14 8.78 -12.91
N LEU A 15 14.01 9.71 -13.87
CA LEU A 15 12.71 10.27 -14.26
C LEU A 15 11.77 9.19 -14.81
N LYS A 16 12.27 8.24 -15.61
CA LYS A 16 11.45 7.13 -16.10
C LYS A 16 10.99 6.24 -14.94
N LEU A 17 11.89 5.92 -14.01
CA LEU A 17 11.55 5.13 -12.83
C LEU A 17 10.50 5.84 -11.98
N ASN A 18 10.67 7.14 -11.71
CA ASN A 18 9.72 7.93 -10.94
C ASN A 18 8.34 8.02 -11.60
N LYS A 19 8.26 7.96 -12.93
CA LYS A 19 6.97 7.82 -13.62
C LYS A 19 6.33 6.46 -13.40
N GLN A 20 7.13 5.39 -13.41
CA GLN A 20 6.64 4.02 -13.29
C GLN A 20 6.26 3.62 -11.86
N ILE A 21 6.92 4.21 -10.86
CA ILE A 21 6.73 3.88 -9.44
C ILE A 21 6.33 5.15 -8.71
N GLN A 22 5.17 5.12 -8.07
CA GLN A 22 4.68 6.22 -7.25
C GLN A 22 4.39 5.75 -5.83
N MET A 23 4.42 6.69 -4.88
CA MET A 23 4.21 6.41 -3.47
C MET A 23 3.05 7.24 -2.91
N ILE A 24 2.19 6.57 -2.16
CA ILE A 24 1.16 7.18 -1.32
C ILE A 24 1.67 7.09 0.11
N PHE A 25 1.88 8.24 0.75
CA PHE A 25 2.45 8.33 2.09
C PHE A 25 1.37 8.22 3.18
N HIS A 26 1.77 7.77 4.36
CA HIS A 26 0.90 7.62 5.52
C HIS A 26 0.43 8.95 6.12
N ASP A 27 1.27 9.98 6.06
CA ASP A 27 0.94 11.31 6.58
C ASP A 27 0.45 12.24 5.45
N PRO A 28 -0.87 12.48 5.36
CA PRO A 28 -1.43 13.36 4.34
C PRO A 28 -1.11 14.84 4.60
N TYR A 29 -0.67 15.22 5.80
CA TYR A 29 -0.29 16.58 6.13
C TYR A 29 1.13 16.89 5.66
N ALA A 30 2.09 16.03 5.97
CA ALA A 30 3.49 16.23 5.57
C ALA A 30 3.72 15.95 4.07
N SER A 31 2.87 15.16 3.43
CA SER A 31 3.08 14.74 2.04
C SER A 31 2.70 15.78 0.98
N LEU A 32 1.92 16.82 1.33
CA LEU A 32 1.45 17.85 0.41
C LEU A 32 2.11 19.20 0.74
N ASN A 33 2.66 19.87 -0.28
CA ASN A 33 3.21 21.22 -0.09
C ASN A 33 2.08 22.22 0.23
N PRO A 34 2.02 22.80 1.44
CA PRO A 34 0.91 23.66 1.86
C PRO A 34 0.85 25.01 1.11
N ARG A 35 1.92 25.38 0.39
CA ARG A 35 2.02 26.62 -0.38
C ARG A 35 1.48 26.51 -1.80
N LEU A 36 1.22 25.28 -2.27
CA LEU A 36 0.71 25.03 -3.61
C LEU A 36 -0.79 24.77 -3.58
N LYS A 37 -1.50 25.15 -4.64
CA LYS A 37 -2.89 24.78 -4.85
C LYS A 37 -2.97 23.29 -5.22
N VAL A 38 -4.10 22.67 -4.93
CA VAL A 38 -4.35 21.25 -5.23
C VAL A 38 -4.09 20.93 -6.71
N ARG A 39 -4.51 21.80 -7.64
CA ARG A 39 -4.26 21.61 -9.07
C ARG A 39 -2.77 21.56 -9.42
N ASP A 40 -1.93 22.28 -8.68
CA ASP A 40 -0.50 22.34 -8.93
C ASP A 40 0.20 21.13 -8.31
N ILE A 41 -0.27 20.67 -7.15
CA ILE A 41 0.18 19.44 -6.50
C ILE A 41 -0.12 18.21 -7.37
N VAL A 42 -1.36 18.06 -7.84
CA VAL A 42 -1.78 16.91 -8.66
C VAL A 42 -1.18 17.00 -10.08
N GLY A 43 -1.04 18.22 -10.62
CA GLY A 43 -0.50 18.45 -11.95
C GLY A 43 1.01 18.40 -12.06
N GLU A 44 1.75 18.41 -10.94
CA GLU A 44 3.22 18.42 -10.95
C GLU A 44 3.82 17.27 -11.76
N GLY A 45 3.34 16.06 -11.56
CA GLY A 45 3.77 14.89 -12.32
C GLY A 45 3.45 15.01 -13.82
N ILE A 46 2.30 15.57 -14.15
CA ILE A 46 1.90 15.83 -15.56
C ILE A 46 2.90 16.79 -16.23
N ASP A 47 3.29 17.85 -15.52
CA ASP A 47 4.21 18.87 -16.01
C ASP A 47 5.64 18.32 -16.18
N ILE A 48 6.17 17.64 -15.15
CA ILE A 48 7.52 17.05 -15.17
C ILE A 48 7.68 16.06 -16.30
N HIS A 49 6.67 15.22 -16.54
CA HIS A 49 6.72 14.18 -17.57
C HIS A 49 6.12 14.60 -18.91
N LYS A 50 5.73 15.90 -19.06
CA LYS A 50 5.18 16.47 -20.28
C LYS A 50 3.99 15.67 -20.83
N LEU A 51 3.05 15.30 -19.95
CA LEU A 51 1.90 14.46 -20.28
C LEU A 51 0.68 15.25 -20.79
N ALA A 52 0.79 16.57 -20.92
CA ALA A 52 -0.22 17.43 -21.50
C ALA A 52 0.41 18.35 -22.55
N LYS A 53 -0.34 18.65 -23.62
CA LYS A 53 0.10 19.52 -24.73
C LYS A 53 0.00 21.00 -24.39
N ASN A 54 -0.97 21.34 -23.56
CA ASN A 54 -1.26 22.72 -23.15
C ASN A 54 -1.89 22.75 -21.74
N ARG A 55 -2.12 23.96 -21.24
CA ARG A 55 -2.69 24.19 -19.91
C ARG A 55 -4.12 23.66 -19.75
N ASP A 56 -4.91 23.70 -20.79
CA ASP A 56 -6.30 23.25 -20.73
C ASP A 56 -6.36 21.73 -20.62
N GLU A 57 -5.61 21.00 -21.44
CA GLU A 57 -5.47 19.54 -21.32
C GLU A 57 -4.93 19.12 -19.96
N ARG A 58 -3.94 19.85 -19.42
CA ARG A 58 -3.42 19.62 -18.06
C ARG A 58 -4.50 19.76 -17.00
N ASN A 59 -5.27 20.84 -17.07
CA ASN A 59 -6.33 21.09 -16.09
C ASN A 59 -7.44 20.04 -16.20
N GLU A 60 -7.84 19.66 -17.40
CA GLU A 60 -8.82 18.58 -17.63
C GLU A 60 -8.35 17.25 -17.00
N LYS A 61 -7.08 16.88 -17.16
CA LYS A 61 -6.51 15.69 -16.53
C LYS A 61 -6.55 15.79 -15.00
N VAL A 62 -6.21 16.95 -14.45
CA VAL A 62 -6.28 17.18 -12.99
C VAL A 62 -7.72 17.05 -12.49
N TYR A 63 -8.71 17.65 -13.18
CA TYR A 63 -10.10 17.58 -12.76
C TYR A 63 -10.63 16.13 -12.79
N LYS A 64 -10.33 15.37 -13.84
CA LYS A 64 -10.67 13.94 -13.92
C LYS A 64 -10.05 13.12 -12.78
N LEU A 65 -8.81 13.42 -12.40
CA LEU A 65 -8.15 12.76 -11.27
C LEU A 65 -8.81 13.10 -9.93
N LEU A 66 -9.21 14.36 -9.72
CA LEU A 66 -9.94 14.77 -8.52
C LEU A 66 -11.31 14.09 -8.45
N GLU A 67 -12.08 14.05 -9.53
CA GLU A 67 -13.36 13.35 -9.59
C GLU A 67 -13.20 11.85 -9.33
N LEU A 68 -12.15 11.22 -9.85
CA LEU A 68 -11.85 9.80 -9.66
C LEU A 68 -11.66 9.45 -8.18
N VAL A 69 -11.09 10.36 -7.39
CA VAL A 69 -10.91 10.18 -5.94
C VAL A 69 -12.07 10.77 -5.12
N GLY A 70 -13.18 11.16 -5.77
CA GLY A 70 -14.38 11.68 -5.11
C GLY A 70 -14.25 13.13 -4.61
N LEU A 71 -13.42 13.94 -5.27
CA LEU A 71 -13.31 15.37 -5.04
C LEU A 71 -13.89 16.17 -6.22
N ASN A 72 -14.43 17.35 -5.95
CA ASN A 72 -14.97 18.21 -6.99
C ASN A 72 -13.87 19.01 -7.70
N LYS A 73 -14.08 19.37 -8.97
CA LYS A 73 -13.15 20.21 -9.75
C LYS A 73 -12.86 21.57 -9.10
N GLU A 74 -13.82 22.12 -8.36
CA GLU A 74 -13.66 23.39 -7.62
C GLU A 74 -12.59 23.31 -6.55
N HIS A 75 -12.36 22.12 -5.99
CA HIS A 75 -11.30 21.85 -5.02
C HIS A 75 -9.90 22.11 -5.60
N ALA A 76 -9.73 22.09 -6.91
CA ALA A 76 -8.46 22.33 -7.58
C ALA A 76 -7.81 23.68 -7.23
N ASN A 77 -8.63 24.70 -6.93
CA ASN A 77 -8.15 26.04 -6.63
C ASN A 77 -7.84 26.30 -5.14
N ARG A 78 -8.18 25.35 -4.27
CA ARG A 78 -7.95 25.44 -2.82
C ARG A 78 -6.54 24.98 -2.42
N TYR A 79 -6.15 25.32 -1.20
CA TYR A 79 -4.89 24.90 -0.59
C TYR A 79 -5.10 23.68 0.33
N PRO A 80 -4.07 22.85 0.56
CA PRO A 80 -4.19 21.65 1.40
C PRO A 80 -4.77 21.91 2.80
N HIS A 81 -4.49 23.03 3.43
CA HIS A 81 -4.98 23.36 4.77
C HIS A 81 -6.51 23.56 4.84
N GLU A 82 -7.19 23.72 3.71
CA GLU A 82 -8.66 23.87 3.61
C GLU A 82 -9.38 22.51 3.55
N PHE A 83 -8.66 21.39 3.70
CA PHE A 83 -9.20 20.03 3.56
C PHE A 83 -9.04 19.21 4.82
N SER A 84 -9.98 18.27 5.05
CA SER A 84 -9.85 17.25 6.08
C SER A 84 -8.71 16.27 5.78
N GLY A 85 -8.28 15.48 6.77
CA GLY A 85 -7.24 14.46 6.60
C GLY A 85 -7.55 13.48 5.47
N GLY A 86 -8.79 12.95 5.43
CA GLY A 86 -9.23 12.04 4.37
C GLY A 86 -9.29 12.68 2.99
N GLN A 87 -9.65 13.95 2.90
CA GLN A 87 -9.61 14.68 1.62
C GLN A 87 -8.17 14.92 1.16
N ARG A 88 -7.24 15.24 2.07
CA ARG A 88 -5.81 15.37 1.73
C ARG A 88 -5.23 14.05 1.27
N GLN A 89 -5.62 12.92 1.89
CA GLN A 89 -5.20 11.61 1.43
C GLN A 89 -5.67 11.33 0.00
N ARG A 90 -6.90 11.70 -0.34
CA ARG A 90 -7.42 11.60 -1.71
C ARG A 90 -6.64 12.46 -2.70
N ILE A 91 -6.20 13.65 -2.30
CA ILE A 91 -5.31 14.49 -3.12
C ILE A 91 -3.97 13.80 -3.34
N GLY A 92 -3.39 13.18 -2.30
CA GLY A 92 -2.17 12.38 -2.40
C GLY A 92 -2.29 11.20 -3.37
N ILE A 93 -3.44 10.51 -3.34
CA ILE A 93 -3.76 9.42 -4.28
C ILE A 93 -3.89 9.98 -5.71
N ALA A 94 -4.62 11.09 -5.92
CA ALA A 94 -4.75 11.73 -7.23
C ALA A 94 -3.40 12.15 -7.80
N ARG A 95 -2.49 12.67 -6.96
CA ARG A 95 -1.11 13.00 -7.32
C ARG A 95 -0.34 11.77 -7.79
N ALA A 96 -0.38 10.68 -7.04
CA ALA A 96 0.31 9.45 -7.41
C ALA A 96 -0.19 8.88 -8.75
N LEU A 97 -1.48 9.01 -9.04
CA LEU A 97 -2.11 8.55 -10.28
C LEU A 97 -1.85 9.44 -11.49
N SER A 98 -1.38 10.67 -11.30
CA SER A 98 -1.26 11.67 -12.35
C SER A 98 -0.29 11.30 -13.48
N VAL A 99 0.64 10.39 -13.20
CA VAL A 99 1.64 9.90 -14.15
C VAL A 99 1.32 8.52 -14.71
N GLU A 100 0.18 7.92 -14.36
CA GLU A 100 -0.23 6.57 -14.77
C GLU A 100 0.84 5.52 -14.45
N PRO A 101 1.14 5.31 -13.14
CA PRO A 101 2.23 4.44 -12.72
C PRO A 101 1.91 2.97 -12.96
N GLU A 102 2.95 2.15 -13.14
CA GLU A 102 2.86 0.68 -13.21
C GLU A 102 2.80 0.06 -11.80
N LEU A 103 3.45 0.71 -10.83
CA LEU A 103 3.50 0.27 -9.42
C LEU A 103 3.16 1.45 -8.50
N ILE A 104 2.26 1.21 -7.57
CA ILE A 104 1.98 2.12 -6.45
C ILE A 104 2.42 1.44 -5.16
N ILE A 105 3.26 2.13 -4.39
CA ILE A 105 3.61 1.75 -3.02
C ILE A 105 2.72 2.59 -2.10
N ALA A 106 1.79 1.95 -1.41
CA ALA A 106 0.91 2.59 -0.45
C ALA A 106 1.40 2.27 0.97
N ASP A 107 2.08 3.23 1.58
CA ASP A 107 2.68 3.10 2.90
C ASP A 107 1.69 3.60 3.95
N GLU A 108 1.04 2.68 4.65
CA GLU A 108 -0.01 2.92 5.64
C GLU A 108 -1.05 4.00 5.22
N PRO A 109 -1.62 3.93 4.01
CA PRO A 109 -2.36 5.04 3.41
C PRO A 109 -3.67 5.38 4.13
N ILE A 110 -4.04 4.64 5.16
CA ILE A 110 -5.31 4.76 5.88
C ILE A 110 -5.14 4.87 7.40
N SER A 111 -3.94 4.73 7.96
CA SER A 111 -3.69 4.65 9.41
C SER A 111 -4.16 5.87 10.21
N ALA A 112 -4.11 7.05 9.61
CA ALA A 112 -4.49 8.31 10.25
C ALA A 112 -5.94 8.75 9.97
N LEU A 113 -6.80 7.83 9.49
CA LEU A 113 -8.16 8.15 9.04
C LEU A 113 -9.23 7.40 9.84
N ASP A 114 -10.41 8.00 9.95
CA ASP A 114 -11.59 7.36 10.54
C ASP A 114 -12.03 6.14 9.72
N VAL A 115 -12.59 5.12 10.37
CA VAL A 115 -12.99 3.83 9.76
C VAL A 115 -13.86 4.00 8.51
N SER A 116 -14.81 4.94 8.52
CA SER A 116 -15.67 5.21 7.37
C SER A 116 -14.91 5.76 6.16
N ILE A 117 -13.89 6.58 6.41
CA ILE A 117 -13.02 7.15 5.38
C ILE A 117 -12.02 6.10 4.89
N GLN A 118 -11.50 5.25 5.79
CA GLN A 118 -10.63 4.12 5.40
C GLN A 118 -11.31 3.24 4.34
N ALA A 119 -12.55 2.82 4.59
CA ALA A 119 -13.31 2.00 3.63
C ALA A 119 -13.47 2.68 2.27
N GLN A 120 -13.74 3.98 2.24
CA GLN A 120 -13.85 4.75 1.00
C GLN A 120 -12.52 4.80 0.23
N ILE A 121 -11.40 5.05 0.91
CA ILE A 121 -10.07 5.09 0.30
C ILE A 121 -9.69 3.71 -0.27
N ILE A 122 -9.92 2.64 0.48
CA ILE A 122 -9.67 1.28 0.03
C ILE A 122 -10.46 0.95 -1.23
N ASN A 123 -11.75 1.30 -1.27
CA ASN A 123 -12.59 1.08 -2.44
C ASN A 123 -12.08 1.86 -3.67
N ILE A 124 -11.62 3.10 -3.48
CA ILE A 124 -10.98 3.88 -4.54
C ILE A 124 -9.74 3.15 -5.05
N ILE A 125 -8.85 2.71 -4.17
CA ILE A 125 -7.60 2.01 -4.53
C ILE A 125 -7.91 0.72 -5.30
N LYS A 126 -8.84 -0.12 -4.82
CA LYS A 126 -9.24 -1.37 -5.50
C LYS A 126 -9.86 -1.11 -6.87
N LYS A 127 -10.74 -0.13 -6.98
CA LYS A 127 -11.33 0.28 -8.26
C LYS A 127 -10.23 0.65 -9.26
N LEU A 128 -9.28 1.47 -8.84
CA LEU A 128 -8.16 1.92 -9.66
C LEU A 128 -7.23 0.79 -10.08
N GLN A 129 -6.91 -0.13 -9.15
CA GLN A 129 -6.12 -1.32 -9.44
C GLN A 129 -6.76 -2.14 -10.57
N LYS A 130 -8.08 -2.37 -10.48
CA LYS A 130 -8.82 -3.15 -11.48
C LYS A 130 -8.94 -2.43 -12.83
N GLU A 131 -9.23 -1.13 -12.83
CA GLU A 131 -9.44 -0.35 -14.06
C GLU A 131 -8.15 -0.04 -14.83
N ARG A 132 -7.01 0.05 -14.12
CA ARG A 132 -5.72 0.47 -14.70
C ARG A 132 -4.65 -0.61 -14.72
N GLU A 133 -4.97 -1.83 -14.26
CA GLU A 133 -4.02 -2.95 -14.15
C GLU A 133 -2.72 -2.57 -13.38
N THR A 134 -2.81 -1.61 -12.46
CA THR A 134 -1.67 -1.13 -11.70
C THR A 134 -1.31 -2.12 -10.60
N THR A 135 -0.05 -2.48 -10.47
CA THR A 135 0.44 -3.28 -9.33
C THR A 135 0.42 -2.44 -8.06
N LEU A 136 -0.07 -3.01 -6.96
CA LEU A 136 -0.13 -2.35 -5.67
C LEU A 136 0.74 -3.10 -4.64
N LEU A 137 1.69 -2.41 -4.04
CA LEU A 137 2.35 -2.83 -2.80
C LEU A 137 1.72 -2.08 -1.64
N PHE A 138 0.87 -2.77 -0.87
CA PHE A 138 0.14 -2.18 0.25
C PHE A 138 0.79 -2.55 1.58
N ILE A 139 1.32 -1.57 2.30
CA ILE A 139 1.93 -1.73 3.62
C ILE A 139 0.93 -1.26 4.65
N ALA A 140 0.58 -2.12 5.61
CA ALA A 140 -0.32 -1.78 6.70
C ALA A 140 -0.08 -2.71 7.90
N HIS A 141 -0.55 -2.27 9.07
CA HIS A 141 -0.56 -3.05 10.29
C HIS A 141 -1.95 -3.63 10.60
N ASP A 142 -3.02 -3.19 9.92
CA ASP A 142 -4.36 -3.77 10.05
C ASP A 142 -4.50 -4.97 9.12
N LEU A 143 -4.45 -6.15 9.71
CA LEU A 143 -4.54 -7.42 9.00
C LEU A 143 -5.90 -7.62 8.31
N SER A 144 -7.00 -7.10 8.87
CA SER A 144 -8.33 -7.23 8.25
C SER A 144 -8.39 -6.49 6.93
N MET A 145 -7.81 -5.29 6.87
CA MET A 145 -7.71 -4.50 5.64
C MET A 145 -6.76 -5.13 4.64
N VAL A 146 -5.61 -5.66 5.10
CA VAL A 146 -4.66 -6.36 4.23
C VAL A 146 -5.31 -7.56 3.54
N LYS A 147 -6.08 -8.38 4.28
CA LYS A 147 -6.85 -9.49 3.72
C LYS A 147 -7.79 -9.06 2.60
N TYR A 148 -8.47 -7.94 2.79
CA TYR A 148 -9.46 -7.44 1.83
C TYR A 148 -8.84 -6.88 0.54
N VAL A 149 -7.63 -6.29 0.64
CA VAL A 149 -6.99 -5.57 -0.49
C VAL A 149 -6.07 -6.45 -1.30
N SER A 150 -5.40 -7.43 -0.67
CA SER A 150 -4.23 -8.11 -1.24
C SER A 150 -4.57 -9.47 -1.80
N ASP A 151 -3.97 -9.82 -2.95
CA ASP A 151 -3.98 -11.17 -3.50
C ASP A 151 -2.95 -12.06 -2.79
N ARG A 152 -1.79 -11.47 -2.44
CA ARG A 152 -0.68 -12.12 -1.73
C ARG A 152 -0.23 -11.26 -0.57
N ILE A 153 0.20 -11.89 0.50
CA ILE A 153 0.66 -11.21 1.73
C ILE A 153 2.06 -11.71 2.07
N ALA A 154 2.94 -10.75 2.38
CA ALA A 154 4.24 -11.01 2.99
C ALA A 154 4.21 -10.49 4.44
N VAL A 155 4.38 -11.38 5.40
CA VAL A 155 4.49 -11.03 6.82
C VAL A 155 5.94 -10.70 7.14
N MET A 156 6.15 -9.54 7.76
CA MET A 156 7.47 -9.05 8.11
C MET A 156 7.63 -8.95 9.63
N HIS A 157 8.75 -9.46 10.16
CA HIS A 157 9.10 -9.36 11.57
C HIS A 157 10.58 -9.01 11.74
N LYS A 158 10.89 -7.99 12.55
CA LYS A 158 12.26 -7.53 12.82
C LYS A 158 13.14 -7.39 11.58
N GLY A 159 12.57 -6.82 10.50
CA GLY A 159 13.30 -6.57 9.24
C GLY A 159 13.46 -7.80 8.34
N LYS A 160 12.93 -8.96 8.71
CA LYS A 160 12.94 -10.19 7.88
C LYS A 160 11.52 -10.53 7.42
N ILE A 161 11.39 -11.04 6.19
CA ILE A 161 10.14 -11.65 5.74
C ILE A 161 10.09 -13.06 6.35
N VAL A 162 9.06 -13.34 7.14
CA VAL A 162 8.90 -14.60 7.87
C VAL A 162 7.94 -15.56 7.15
N GLU A 163 6.97 -15.02 6.39
CA GLU A 163 6.02 -15.84 5.64
C GLU A 163 5.49 -15.08 4.42
N ILE A 164 5.30 -15.78 3.29
CA ILE A 164 4.64 -15.25 2.09
C ILE A 164 3.68 -16.30 1.56
N ALA A 165 2.41 -15.93 1.37
CA ALA A 165 1.42 -16.79 0.74
C ALA A 165 0.32 -15.98 0.04
N SER A 166 -0.62 -16.65 -0.65
CA SER A 166 -1.89 -16.02 -1.01
C SER A 166 -2.62 -15.55 0.24
N ALA A 167 -3.39 -14.47 0.14
CA ALA A 167 -4.14 -13.93 1.26
C ALA A 167 -5.03 -15.01 1.90
N GLU A 168 -5.78 -15.77 1.09
CA GLU A 168 -6.66 -16.82 1.56
C GLU A 168 -5.89 -17.87 2.37
N ARG A 169 -4.78 -18.39 1.81
CA ARG A 169 -3.99 -19.45 2.44
C ARG A 169 -3.34 -19.01 3.74
N LEU A 170 -2.81 -17.78 3.78
CA LEU A 170 -2.17 -17.23 4.97
C LEU A 170 -3.14 -17.14 6.16
N TYR A 171 -4.42 -16.82 5.90
CA TYR A 171 -5.44 -16.74 6.96
C TYR A 171 -6.03 -18.10 7.32
N GLN A 172 -6.10 -19.06 6.40
CA GLN A 172 -6.63 -20.39 6.68
C GLN A 172 -5.60 -21.30 7.35
N ASN A 173 -4.34 -21.22 6.92
CA ASN A 173 -3.27 -22.10 7.38
C ASN A 173 -1.93 -21.34 7.50
N PRO A 174 -1.79 -20.42 8.48
CA PRO A 174 -0.52 -19.78 8.77
C PRO A 174 0.48 -20.81 9.30
N LEU A 175 1.71 -20.80 8.80
CA LEU A 175 2.72 -21.75 9.17
C LEU A 175 3.72 -21.18 10.19
N HIS A 176 4.16 -19.93 10.00
CA HIS A 176 5.10 -19.28 10.90
C HIS A 176 4.43 -18.87 12.22
N ASN A 177 5.06 -19.15 13.36
CA ASN A 177 4.48 -18.88 14.68
C ASN A 177 4.14 -17.39 14.90
N TYR A 178 4.95 -16.48 14.35
CA TYR A 178 4.65 -15.06 14.40
C TYR A 178 3.38 -14.72 13.61
N THR A 179 3.18 -15.31 12.44
CA THR A 179 1.96 -15.14 11.63
C THR A 179 0.72 -15.68 12.36
N LYS A 180 0.84 -16.85 13.01
CA LYS A 180 -0.24 -17.42 13.85
C LYS A 180 -0.60 -16.46 14.98
N SER A 181 0.39 -15.94 15.70
CA SER A 181 0.17 -14.97 16.76
C SER A 181 -0.50 -13.70 16.26
N LEU A 182 -0.05 -13.14 15.11
CA LEU A 182 -0.67 -11.96 14.50
C LEU A 182 -2.14 -12.21 14.12
N ILE A 183 -2.43 -13.31 13.42
CA ILE A 183 -3.79 -13.65 12.99
C ILE A 183 -4.67 -13.95 14.22
N SER A 184 -4.11 -14.63 15.23
CA SER A 184 -4.80 -14.88 16.48
C SER A 184 -5.13 -13.60 17.26
N SER A 185 -4.55 -12.47 16.98
CA SER A 185 -4.85 -11.17 17.64
C SER A 185 -5.92 -10.34 16.92
N ILE A 186 -6.39 -10.74 15.73
CA ILE A 186 -7.45 -10.01 15.01
C ILE A 186 -8.76 -10.09 15.81
N PRO A 187 -9.37 -8.98 16.27
CA PRO A 187 -10.61 -9.01 17.00
C PRO A 187 -11.74 -9.67 16.19
N GLN A 188 -12.54 -10.51 16.85
CA GLN A 188 -13.72 -11.11 16.24
C GLN A 188 -14.96 -10.31 16.64
N PRO A 189 -15.93 -10.12 15.71
CA PRO A 189 -17.15 -9.36 16.01
C PRO A 189 -18.04 -10.01 17.07
N ASP A 190 -17.90 -11.33 17.31
CA ASP A 190 -18.66 -12.08 18.31
C ASP A 190 -18.04 -11.89 19.71
N PRO A 191 -18.76 -11.22 20.66
CA PRO A 191 -18.25 -10.98 22.00
C PRO A 191 -18.11 -12.24 22.85
N ILE A 192 -18.88 -13.31 22.56
CA ILE A 192 -18.82 -14.58 23.28
C ILE A 192 -17.55 -15.31 22.87
N TYR A 193 -17.33 -15.44 21.58
CA TYR A 193 -16.14 -16.06 21.01
C TYR A 193 -14.86 -15.31 21.45
N GLU A 194 -14.88 -13.97 21.48
CA GLU A 194 -13.69 -13.16 21.85
C GLU A 194 -13.31 -13.34 23.33
N LYS A 195 -14.27 -13.67 24.23
CA LYS A 195 -13.98 -13.95 25.66
C LYS A 195 -13.30 -15.30 25.88
N GLU A 196 -13.64 -16.29 25.09
CA GLU A 196 -13.12 -17.66 25.22
C GLU A 196 -11.85 -17.91 24.41
N ARG A 197 -11.48 -16.96 23.58
CA ARG A 197 -10.38 -17.08 22.62
C ARG A 197 -9.02 -17.07 23.32
N VAL A 198 -8.24 -18.10 23.07
CA VAL A 198 -6.82 -18.18 23.48
C VAL A 198 -5.98 -17.49 22.40
N ARG A 199 -5.27 -16.44 22.78
CA ARG A 199 -4.32 -15.76 21.89
C ARG A 199 -3.00 -16.52 21.90
N GLU A 200 -2.46 -16.83 20.74
CA GLU A 200 -1.15 -17.43 20.61
C GLU A 200 -0.05 -16.41 20.96
N ILE A 201 0.78 -16.74 21.93
CA ILE A 201 1.90 -15.88 22.32
C ILE A 201 3.12 -16.30 21.50
N TYR A 202 3.64 -15.38 20.71
CA TYR A 202 4.85 -15.59 19.94
C TYR A 202 6.11 -15.56 20.85
N ASN A 203 6.97 -16.58 20.72
CA ASN A 203 8.23 -16.64 21.41
C ASN A 203 9.40 -16.54 20.42
N ASP A 204 10.12 -15.43 20.48
CA ASP A 204 11.16 -14.97 19.55
C ASP A 204 12.43 -15.84 19.46
N LYS A 205 12.53 -16.92 20.24
CA LYS A 205 13.78 -17.69 20.38
C LYS A 205 14.26 -18.37 19.10
N PHE A 206 13.37 -18.63 18.15
CA PHE A 206 13.66 -19.42 16.94
C PHE A 206 14.07 -18.59 15.72
N ASP A 207 13.73 -17.30 15.64
CA ASP A 207 13.96 -16.49 14.43
C ASP A 207 15.37 -15.86 14.35
N ASN A 208 16.15 -15.98 15.40
CA ASN A 208 17.51 -15.42 15.48
C ASN A 208 18.59 -16.38 14.99
N ASP A 209 18.21 -17.58 14.55
CA ASP A 209 19.17 -18.53 14.03
C ASP A 209 19.69 -18.08 12.66
N SER A 210 21.02 -18.05 12.50
CA SER A 210 21.69 -17.67 11.26
C SER A 210 21.41 -18.64 10.10
N GLU A 211 20.88 -19.81 10.38
CA GLU A 211 20.55 -20.85 9.40
C GLU A 211 19.14 -20.72 8.82
N CYS A 212 18.27 -19.85 9.39
CA CYS A 212 16.93 -19.64 8.86
C CYS A 212 16.95 -19.02 7.48
N LYS A 213 16.28 -19.69 6.54
CA LYS A 213 16.08 -19.24 5.16
C LYS A 213 14.61 -19.30 4.79
N LEU A 214 14.20 -18.37 3.92
CA LEU A 214 12.85 -18.40 3.34
C LEU A 214 12.77 -19.58 2.36
N ARG A 215 12.02 -20.63 2.74
CA ARG A 215 11.86 -21.86 1.96
C ARG A 215 10.46 -21.98 1.40
N LYS A 216 10.37 -22.45 0.18
CA LYS A 216 9.09 -22.77 -0.47
C LYS A 216 8.57 -24.09 0.10
N ILE A 217 7.39 -24.09 0.70
CA ILE A 217 6.74 -25.27 1.27
C ILE A 217 5.81 -25.92 0.24
N GLU A 218 4.86 -25.13 -0.27
CA GLU A 218 3.88 -25.56 -1.27
C GLU A 218 3.45 -24.37 -2.14
N ASN A 219 2.90 -24.64 -3.31
CA ASN A 219 2.11 -23.73 -4.17
C ASN A 219 2.23 -22.23 -3.86
N ASP A 220 3.45 -21.66 -3.98
CA ASP A 220 3.71 -20.25 -3.75
C ASP A 220 3.61 -19.81 -2.26
N HIS A 221 3.68 -20.76 -1.31
CA HIS A 221 3.77 -20.53 0.12
C HIS A 221 5.23 -20.68 0.60
N TYR A 222 5.76 -19.61 1.16
CA TYR A 222 7.16 -19.51 1.63
C TYR A 222 7.17 -19.20 3.12
N VAL A 223 8.05 -19.87 3.87
CA VAL A 223 8.19 -19.71 5.32
C VAL A 223 9.68 -19.61 5.69
N LEU A 224 9.99 -18.71 6.62
CA LEU A 224 11.32 -18.60 7.21
C LEU A 224 11.51 -19.74 8.23
N THR A 225 12.42 -20.67 7.94
CA THR A 225 12.67 -21.83 8.79
C THR A 225 14.08 -22.33 8.65
N SER A 226 14.61 -22.94 9.72
CA SER A 226 15.86 -23.73 9.71
C SER A 226 15.60 -25.20 9.34
N LEU A 227 14.34 -25.70 9.50
CA LEU A 227 13.95 -27.08 9.20
C LEU A 227 13.98 -27.38 7.70
N ASN A 228 14.25 -28.63 7.34
CA ASN A 228 14.05 -29.10 5.97
C ASN A 228 12.56 -29.25 5.67
N VAL A 229 12.16 -29.01 4.40
CA VAL A 229 10.77 -29.05 3.96
C VAL A 229 10.11 -30.43 4.22
N ALA A 230 10.91 -31.50 4.30
CA ALA A 230 10.44 -32.85 4.60
C ALA A 230 10.06 -33.08 6.07
N GLU A 231 10.41 -32.15 6.96
CA GLU A 231 10.20 -32.23 8.42
C GLU A 231 9.05 -31.32 8.90
N MET A 232 8.41 -30.59 7.99
CA MET A 232 7.25 -29.70 8.21
C MET A 232 5.95 -30.32 7.74
#